data_fb84426c8b3c79f84dff8f985873978a
#
_entry.id   fb84426c8b3c79f84dff8f985873978a
#
_cell.length_a   1.000
_cell.length_b   1.000
_cell.length_c   1.000
_cell.angle_alpha   90.00
_cell.angle_beta   90.00
_cell.angle_gamma   90.00
#
_symmetry.space_group_name_H-M   'P 1'
#
loop_
_entity.id
_entity.type
_entity.pdbx_description
1 polymer ?
#
loop_
_entity_poly.entity_id
_entity_poly.type
_entity_poly.pdbx_seq_one_letter_code
_entity_poly.pdbx_strand_id
1 'polypeptide(L)'
;MTRTAEEIAQAHKACLDGADTINVVIATHAKGSDATDADFGHDMTHDEKKERVTRSVGYLKYQKALTDWGSEDFTVIDKAITDADAFTG
;
A
#
# COMPACT_ATOMS: atom_id res chain seq x y z
N MET A 1 21.18 14.17 -2.71
CA MET A 1 20.74 14.53 -4.07
C MET A 1 19.22 14.75 -4.07
N THR A 2 18.76 15.84 -4.65
CA THR A 2 17.33 16.16 -4.70
C THR A 2 16.70 15.46 -5.92
N ARG A 3 15.56 14.83 -5.71
CA ARG A 3 14.83 14.19 -6.82
C ARG A 3 14.24 15.26 -7.75
N THR A 4 14.16 14.94 -9.04
CA THR A 4 13.51 15.82 -10.00
C THR A 4 11.98 15.75 -9.81
N ALA A 5 11.25 16.71 -10.40
CA ALA A 5 9.79 16.70 -10.36
C ALA A 5 9.21 15.41 -10.97
N GLU A 6 9.83 14.90 -12.03
CA GLU A 6 9.41 13.65 -12.65
C GLU A 6 9.64 12.45 -11.73
N GLU A 7 10.79 12.39 -11.05
CA GLU A 7 11.09 11.34 -10.10
C GLU A 7 10.10 11.35 -8.94
N ILE A 8 9.76 12.55 -8.44
CA ILE A 8 8.78 12.72 -7.36
C ILE A 8 7.41 12.23 -7.83
N ALA A 9 6.98 12.59 -9.04
CA ALA A 9 5.70 12.16 -9.58
C ALA A 9 5.62 10.65 -9.74
N GLN A 10 6.69 10.02 -10.21
CA GLN A 10 6.77 8.56 -10.34
C GLN A 10 6.74 7.87 -8.97
N ALA A 11 7.47 8.40 -8.01
CA ALA A 11 7.47 7.87 -6.65
C ALA A 11 6.10 8.00 -6.00
N HIS A 12 5.41 9.12 -6.20
CA HIS A 12 4.06 9.33 -5.70
C HIS A 12 3.09 8.31 -6.29
N LYS A 13 3.18 8.07 -7.59
CA LYS A 13 2.37 7.05 -8.26
C LYS A 13 2.64 5.66 -7.69
N ALA A 14 3.91 5.33 -7.46
CA ALA A 14 4.27 4.05 -6.83
C ALA A 14 3.71 3.92 -5.43
N CYS A 15 3.67 5.02 -4.66
CA CYS A 15 3.03 5.04 -3.35
C CYS A 15 1.52 4.79 -3.45
N LEU A 16 0.86 5.41 -4.43
CA LEU A 16 -0.58 5.17 -4.67
C LEU A 16 -0.84 3.71 -5.06
N ASP A 17 0.03 3.12 -5.87
CA ASP A 17 -0.07 1.70 -6.23
C ASP A 17 0.10 0.80 -5.00
N GLY A 18 1.03 1.13 -4.11
CA GLY A 18 1.22 0.42 -2.85
C GLY A 18 0.00 0.54 -1.93
N ALA A 19 -0.58 1.74 -1.85
CA ALA A 19 -1.80 1.98 -1.10
C ALA A 19 -2.97 1.15 -1.66
N ASP A 20 -3.09 1.08 -2.97
CA ASP A 20 -4.11 0.28 -3.64
C ASP A 20 -3.94 -1.21 -3.32
N THR A 21 -2.70 -1.71 -3.35
CA THR A 21 -2.41 -3.10 -2.97
C THR A 21 -2.87 -3.39 -1.54
N ILE A 22 -2.58 -2.50 -0.60
CA ILE A 22 -3.02 -2.64 0.79
C ILE A 22 -4.54 -2.69 0.87
N ASN A 23 -5.22 -1.77 0.18
CA ASN A 23 -6.68 -1.69 0.19
C ASN A 23 -7.32 -2.95 -0.40
N VAL A 24 -6.76 -3.49 -1.48
CA VAL A 24 -7.25 -4.72 -2.11
C VAL A 24 -7.11 -5.91 -1.17
N VAL A 25 -5.97 -6.06 -0.53
CA VAL A 25 -5.74 -7.18 0.40
C VAL A 25 -6.71 -7.10 1.59
N ILE A 26 -6.88 -5.92 2.18
CA ILE A 26 -7.77 -5.74 3.32
C ILE A 26 -9.22 -5.99 2.91
N ALA A 27 -9.66 -5.45 1.79
CA ALA A 27 -11.03 -5.65 1.29
C ALA A 27 -11.30 -7.12 0.98
N THR A 28 -10.35 -7.82 0.40
CA THR A 28 -10.50 -9.23 0.07
C THR A 28 -10.50 -10.10 1.33
N HIS A 29 -9.70 -9.73 2.32
CA HIS A 29 -9.74 -10.41 3.62
C HIS A 29 -11.12 -10.26 4.27
N ALA A 30 -11.73 -9.08 4.16
CA ALA A 30 -13.06 -8.83 4.70
C ALA A 30 -14.16 -9.66 4.02
N LYS A 31 -13.95 -10.10 2.77
CA LYS A 31 -14.87 -11.02 2.09
C LYS A 31 -14.87 -12.41 2.71
N GLY A 32 -13.80 -12.79 3.39
CA GLY A 32 -13.67 -14.12 3.98
C GLY A 32 -13.78 -15.21 2.93
N SER A 33 -14.71 -16.12 3.10
CA SER A 33 -14.90 -17.25 2.16
C SER A 33 -15.45 -16.84 0.79
N ASP A 34 -15.92 -15.60 0.64
CA ASP A 34 -16.39 -15.09 -0.65
C ASP A 34 -15.24 -14.58 -1.53
N ALA A 35 -14.03 -14.49 -1.00
CA ALA A 35 -12.85 -14.11 -1.78
C ALA A 35 -12.53 -15.18 -2.82
N THR A 36 -12.10 -14.77 -4.00
CA THR A 36 -11.80 -15.67 -5.10
C THR A 36 -10.36 -15.47 -5.57
N ASP A 37 -9.85 -16.42 -6.35
CA ASP A 37 -8.53 -16.31 -6.97
C ASP A 37 -8.39 -15.04 -7.82
N ALA A 38 -9.50 -14.57 -8.41
CA ALA A 38 -9.50 -13.35 -9.22
C ALA A 38 -9.17 -12.11 -8.40
N ASP A 39 -9.54 -12.08 -7.11
CA ASP A 39 -9.25 -10.95 -6.23
C ASP A 39 -7.75 -10.84 -5.93
N PHE A 40 -7.04 -11.96 -5.85
CA PHE A 40 -5.61 -11.99 -5.50
C PHE A 40 -4.71 -12.45 -6.65
N GLY A 41 -5.28 -12.99 -7.72
CA GLY A 41 -4.54 -13.70 -8.76
C GLY A 41 -4.19 -15.14 -8.39
N HIS A 42 -4.33 -15.52 -7.13
CA HIS A 42 -4.22 -16.88 -6.59
C HIS A 42 -4.69 -16.86 -5.13
N ASP A 43 -4.95 -18.02 -4.56
CA ASP A 43 -5.29 -18.12 -3.15
C ASP A 43 -4.12 -17.66 -2.30
N MET A 44 -4.40 -16.81 -1.32
CA MET A 44 -3.39 -16.30 -0.39
C MET A 44 -3.65 -16.83 1.00
N THR A 45 -2.59 -17.34 1.62
CA THR A 45 -2.64 -17.73 3.03
C THR A 45 -2.68 -16.48 3.91
N HIS A 46 -3.03 -16.67 5.17
CA HIS A 46 -2.97 -15.61 6.18
C HIS A 46 -1.60 -14.92 6.21
N ASP A 47 -0.53 -15.72 6.22
CA ASP A 47 0.82 -15.19 6.28
C ASP A 47 1.19 -14.40 5.02
N GLU A 48 0.75 -14.86 3.85
CA GLU A 48 1.00 -14.15 2.59
C GLU A 48 0.31 -12.79 2.56
N LYS A 49 -0.94 -12.71 3.03
CA LYS A 49 -1.68 -11.45 3.13
C LYS A 49 -0.95 -10.47 4.03
N LYS A 50 -0.55 -10.95 5.20
CA LYS A 50 0.14 -10.13 6.19
C LYS A 50 1.49 -9.65 5.68
N GLU A 51 2.25 -10.52 5.02
CA GLU A 51 3.53 -10.16 4.43
C GLU A 51 3.37 -9.09 3.34
N ARG A 52 2.36 -9.23 2.48
CA ARG A 52 2.12 -8.27 1.41
C ARG A 52 1.79 -6.89 1.97
N VAL A 53 0.93 -6.83 2.97
CA VAL A 53 0.58 -5.57 3.63
C VAL A 53 1.80 -4.96 4.32
N THR A 54 2.57 -5.76 5.05
CA THR A 54 3.77 -5.30 5.75
C THR A 54 4.79 -4.72 4.77
N ARG A 55 5.01 -5.39 3.65
CA ARG A 55 5.96 -4.94 2.62
C ARG A 55 5.50 -3.64 1.99
N SER A 56 4.24 -3.55 1.64
CA SER A 56 3.67 -2.34 1.01
C SER A 56 3.70 -1.15 1.98
N VAL A 57 3.31 -1.34 3.23
CA VAL A 57 3.32 -0.24 4.21
C VAL A 57 4.74 0.20 4.54
N GLY A 58 5.70 -0.72 4.56
CA GLY A 58 7.11 -0.38 4.77
C GLY A 58 7.62 0.57 3.69
N TYR A 59 7.28 0.30 2.44
CA TYR A 59 7.62 1.18 1.32
C TYR A 59 6.98 2.56 1.47
N LEU A 60 5.68 2.60 1.82
CA LEU A 60 4.97 3.87 2.00
C LEU A 60 5.58 4.71 3.12
N LYS A 61 5.92 4.08 4.24
CA LYS A 61 6.54 4.78 5.38
C LYS A 61 7.91 5.32 5.02
N TYR A 62 8.71 4.55 4.27
CA TYR A 62 10.02 4.99 3.81
C TYR A 62 9.90 6.23 2.93
N GLN A 63 9.01 6.19 1.94
CA GLN A 63 8.81 7.30 1.01
C GLN A 63 8.26 8.53 1.72
N LYS A 64 7.28 8.34 2.62
CA LYS A 64 6.70 9.47 3.36
C LYS A 64 7.71 10.19 4.23
N ALA A 65 8.72 9.48 4.74
CA ALA A 65 9.76 10.08 5.57
C ALA A 65 10.69 11.03 4.80
N LEU A 66 10.69 10.96 3.46
CA LEU A 66 11.45 11.87 2.62
C LEU A 66 10.80 13.25 2.65
N THR A 67 11.61 14.30 2.49
CA THR A 67 11.14 15.68 2.70
C THR A 67 10.99 16.49 1.41
N ASP A 68 11.13 15.85 0.25
CA ASP A 68 11.14 16.54 -1.04
C ASP A 68 9.84 16.43 -1.83
N TRP A 69 8.73 16.09 -1.17
CA TRP A 69 7.43 15.86 -1.83
C TRP A 69 6.74 17.14 -2.31
N GLY A 70 7.05 18.27 -1.70
CA GLY A 70 6.40 19.53 -2.06
C GLY A 70 4.90 19.51 -1.73
N SER A 71 4.06 19.68 -2.74
CA SER A 71 2.61 19.77 -2.58
C SER A 71 1.86 18.47 -2.92
N GLU A 72 2.57 17.34 -3.03
CA GLU A 72 1.92 16.07 -3.33
C GLU A 72 0.92 15.68 -2.25
N ASP A 73 -0.23 15.12 -2.67
CA ASP A 73 -1.31 14.74 -1.78
C ASP A 73 -1.07 13.33 -1.20
N PHE A 74 -1.02 13.24 0.10
CA PHE A 74 -0.77 11.99 0.82
C PHE A 74 -2.02 11.44 1.54
N THR A 75 -3.19 12.02 1.31
CA THR A 75 -4.42 11.60 2.00
C THR A 75 -4.69 10.11 1.84
N VAL A 76 -4.65 9.60 0.62
CA VAL A 76 -4.88 8.17 0.33
C VAL A 76 -3.77 7.32 0.93
N ILE A 77 -2.53 7.78 0.81
CA ILE A 77 -1.35 7.06 1.32
C ILE A 77 -1.41 6.98 2.85
N ASP A 78 -1.74 8.09 3.52
CA ASP A 78 -1.86 8.11 4.98
C ASP A 78 -2.95 7.18 5.48
N LYS A 79 -4.10 7.14 4.79
CA LYS A 79 -5.18 6.22 5.14
C LYS A 79 -4.74 4.77 4.99
N ALA A 80 -4.03 4.44 3.91
CA ALA A 80 -3.53 3.09 3.69
C ALA A 80 -2.54 2.67 4.77
N ILE A 81 -1.66 3.56 5.20
CA ILE A 81 -0.72 3.29 6.28
C ILE A 81 -1.47 2.97 7.57
N THR A 82 -2.47 3.79 7.91
CA THR A 82 -3.29 3.58 9.11
C THR A 82 -4.01 2.23 9.05
N ASP A 83 -4.64 1.93 7.92
CA ASP A 83 -5.38 0.67 7.73
C ASP A 83 -4.43 -0.54 7.79
N ALA A 84 -3.23 -0.41 7.22
CA ALA A 84 -2.23 -1.48 7.24
C ALA A 84 -1.71 -1.74 8.66
N ASP A 85 -1.49 -0.69 9.44
CA ASP A 85 -1.02 -0.83 10.82
C ASP A 85 -2.07 -1.52 11.71
N ALA A 86 -3.35 -1.37 11.36
CA ALA A 86 -4.44 -2.02 12.08
C ALA A 86 -4.73 -3.44 11.57
N PHE A 87 -4.17 -3.85 10.45
CA PHE A 87 -4.44 -5.13 9.81
C PHE A 87 -3.70 -6.25 10.51
N THR A 88 -4.42 -7.27 10.95
CA THR A 88 -3.84 -8.41 11.66
C THR A 88 -3.87 -9.72 10.86
N GLY A 89 -4.36 -9.65 9.63
CA GLY A 89 -4.38 -10.82 8.71
C GLY A 89 -5.70 -11.51 8.57
#